data_5e08796e71a6c190dd382727143319d0
#
_entry.id   5e08796e71a6c190dd382727143319d0
#
_cell.length_a   1.000
_cell.length_b   1.000
_cell.length_c   1.000
_cell.angle_alpha   90.00
_cell.angle_beta   90.00
_cell.angle_gamma   90.00
#
_symmetry.space_group_name_H-M   'P 1'
#
loop_
_entity.id
_entity.type
_entity.pdbx_description
1 polymer ?
#
loop_
_entity_poly.entity_id
_entity_poly.type
_entity_poly.pdbx_seq_one_letter_code
_entity_poly.pdbx_strand_id
1 'polypeptide(L)'
;MGTLSVDIKDVLTKNLGIGKLTGLSLREAIVRHNSHLPDDEKRRINSEIAHDVIKAVRAAGGEKKHENTGKMGSLTGTNVLAVNHAGPLDVTLEWTTEPNGTLRLTGYRMDSGGDQINVSKVFGHFNENIALVALTGKEGEDITDEWERDFLNTSIIPKLIRVAGENEHVEVLNLIDGEALPVMHGWADELSPETAENINQEALAILEAMFKGDSDNIWLVLSAGGPVRYNRDLAYYATLVKQVKKKYHDKVQLLIDFWYMSEPEEAMSVLDIHRETPQDIIKPNLEEFIQILVSSGLAERGSMDENSITEEAVKAYAGKLRDKYNLLGVLVSLDKAGLVLVMQDKVIKEKGVKIIQACHTAAGDSLKAGVVYALSNGKSFEEAVHTGNLFGASTASMEGSQTVTPERLAGIEALARMQNVAPEVEYLATED
;
A
#
# COMPACT_ATOMS: atom_id res chain seq x y z
N MET A 1 27.93 7.85 -13.33
CA MET A 1 26.73 8.70 -13.38
C MET A 1 26.42 9.28 -14.78
N GLY A 2 27.37 9.54 -15.68
CA GLY A 2 27.08 10.18 -16.97
C GLY A 2 26.29 9.36 -17.98
N THR A 3 26.48 8.07 -18.05
CA THR A 3 25.86 7.15 -19.04
C THR A 3 24.40 6.78 -18.68
N LEU A 4 24.10 6.63 -17.40
CA LEU A 4 22.76 6.26 -16.92
C LEU A 4 21.69 7.29 -17.29
N SER A 5 22.00 8.56 -17.16
CA SER A 5 21.06 9.64 -17.40
C SER A 5 20.59 9.76 -18.85
N VAL A 6 21.37 9.25 -19.79
CA VAL A 6 21.05 9.30 -21.24
C VAL A 6 20.06 8.21 -21.58
N ASP A 7 20.29 6.96 -21.15
CA ASP A 7 19.49 5.81 -21.54
C ASP A 7 18.04 5.87 -21.02
N ILE A 8 17.83 6.21 -19.75
CA ILE A 8 16.48 6.36 -19.17
C ILE A 8 15.72 7.52 -19.83
N LYS A 9 16.41 8.62 -20.06
CA LYS A 9 15.85 9.79 -20.73
C LYS A 9 15.37 9.45 -22.14
N ASP A 10 16.15 8.69 -22.89
CA ASP A 10 15.82 8.24 -24.22
C ASP A 10 14.63 7.26 -24.21
N VAL A 11 14.58 6.36 -23.23
CA VAL A 11 13.43 5.45 -23.01
C VAL A 11 12.14 6.24 -22.78
N LEU A 12 12.12 7.18 -21.85
CA LEU A 12 10.93 7.99 -21.56
C LEU A 12 10.54 8.86 -22.76
N THR A 13 11.51 9.50 -23.43
CA THR A 13 11.27 10.32 -24.62
C THR A 13 10.65 9.50 -25.75
N LYS A 14 11.19 8.32 -26.02
CA LYS A 14 10.70 7.40 -27.06
C LYS A 14 9.30 6.89 -26.76
N ASN A 15 9.08 6.36 -25.56
CA ASN A 15 7.83 5.67 -25.23
C ASN A 15 6.68 6.63 -24.94
N LEU A 16 6.95 7.85 -24.44
CA LEU A 16 5.94 8.89 -24.24
C LEU A 16 5.72 9.78 -25.48
N GLY A 17 6.47 9.55 -26.57
CA GLY A 17 6.30 10.29 -27.83
C GLY A 17 6.65 11.78 -27.75
N ILE A 18 7.53 12.18 -26.83
CA ILE A 18 7.96 13.56 -26.61
C ILE A 18 9.29 13.84 -27.30
N GLY A 19 9.37 14.94 -28.07
CA GLY A 19 10.59 15.29 -28.82
C GLY A 19 11.74 15.80 -27.93
N LYS A 20 11.43 16.35 -26.76
CA LYS A 20 12.42 16.83 -25.77
C LYS A 20 11.85 16.63 -24.38
N LEU A 21 12.57 15.93 -23.53
CA LEU A 21 12.15 15.70 -22.14
C LEU A 21 12.37 16.97 -21.32
N THR A 22 11.29 17.63 -20.94
CA THR A 22 11.23 18.76 -20.00
C THR A 22 10.26 18.43 -18.89
N GLY A 23 10.32 19.11 -17.75
CA GLY A 23 9.37 18.92 -16.64
C GLY A 23 7.93 19.05 -17.11
N LEU A 24 7.62 20.07 -17.92
CA LEU A 24 6.27 20.27 -18.46
C LEU A 24 5.87 19.17 -19.44
N SER A 25 6.75 18.81 -20.40
CA SER A 25 6.44 17.75 -21.38
C SER A 25 6.26 16.38 -20.74
N LEU A 26 7.03 16.05 -19.71
CA LEU A 26 6.85 14.79 -18.98
C LEU A 26 5.52 14.78 -18.22
N ARG A 27 5.19 15.87 -17.50
CA ARG A 27 3.90 16.01 -16.80
C ARG A 27 2.71 15.89 -17.77
N GLU A 28 2.75 16.61 -18.87
CA GLU A 28 1.69 16.58 -19.88
C GLU A 28 1.57 15.19 -20.52
N ALA A 29 2.68 14.51 -20.79
CA ALA A 29 2.67 13.17 -21.35
C ALA A 29 2.05 12.15 -20.38
N ILE A 30 2.42 12.18 -19.07
CA ILE A 30 1.86 11.30 -18.04
C ILE A 30 0.35 11.57 -17.87
N VAL A 31 -0.05 12.84 -17.75
CA VAL A 31 -1.47 13.19 -17.61
C VAL A 31 -2.27 12.75 -18.83
N ARG A 32 -1.77 13.02 -20.06
CA ARG A 32 -2.42 12.62 -21.30
C ARG A 32 -2.50 11.10 -21.41
N HIS A 33 -1.43 10.40 -21.08
CA HIS A 33 -1.38 8.94 -21.07
C HIS A 33 -2.42 8.35 -20.13
N ASN A 34 -2.54 8.90 -18.92
CA ASN A 34 -3.49 8.42 -17.91
C ASN A 34 -4.96 8.78 -18.23
N SER A 35 -5.24 9.82 -19.04
CA SER A 35 -6.61 10.31 -19.25
C SER A 35 -7.27 9.90 -20.57
N HIS A 36 -6.53 9.55 -21.62
CA HIS A 36 -7.08 9.46 -22.98
C HIS A 36 -6.90 8.11 -23.70
N LEU A 37 -6.09 7.22 -23.16
CA LEU A 37 -5.89 5.90 -23.77
C LEU A 37 -6.83 4.86 -23.16
N PRO A 38 -7.26 3.84 -23.93
CA PRO A 38 -7.90 2.65 -23.39
C PRO A 38 -6.99 1.95 -22.36
N ASP A 39 -7.58 1.34 -21.34
CA ASP A 39 -6.82 0.80 -20.22
C ASP A 39 -5.85 -0.33 -20.60
N ASP A 40 -6.19 -1.14 -21.60
CA ASP A 40 -5.30 -2.17 -22.16
C ASP A 40 -4.09 -1.58 -22.89
N GLU A 41 -4.28 -0.47 -23.59
CA GLU A 41 -3.19 0.24 -24.26
C GLU A 41 -2.29 0.98 -23.26
N LYS A 42 -2.87 1.62 -22.25
CA LYS A 42 -2.10 2.21 -21.12
C LYS A 42 -1.21 1.16 -20.47
N ARG A 43 -1.79 0.00 -20.13
CA ARG A 43 -1.06 -1.10 -19.50
C ARG A 43 0.10 -1.57 -20.35
N ARG A 44 -0.12 -1.80 -21.64
CA ARG A 44 0.94 -2.23 -22.55
C ARG A 44 2.10 -1.23 -22.59
N ILE A 45 1.80 0.06 -22.77
CA ILE A 45 2.82 1.11 -22.85
C ILE A 45 3.54 1.27 -21.51
N ASN A 46 2.82 1.23 -20.39
CA ASN A 46 3.44 1.31 -19.06
C ASN A 46 4.37 0.13 -18.80
N SER A 47 3.98 -1.10 -19.17
CA SER A 47 4.84 -2.28 -19.06
C SER A 47 6.11 -2.16 -19.90
N GLU A 48 6.00 -1.66 -21.13
CA GLU A 48 7.15 -1.44 -22.01
C GLU A 48 8.11 -0.38 -21.40
N ILE A 49 7.56 0.73 -20.87
CA ILE A 49 8.36 1.78 -20.22
C ILE A 49 9.06 1.22 -18.96
N ALA A 50 8.32 0.53 -18.11
CA ALA A 50 8.83 -0.02 -16.88
C ALA A 50 9.97 -1.03 -17.14
N HIS A 51 9.75 -1.95 -18.09
CA HIS A 51 10.78 -2.93 -18.50
C HIS A 51 12.05 -2.24 -19.02
N ASP A 52 11.90 -1.25 -19.92
CA ASP A 52 13.04 -0.53 -20.48
C ASP A 52 13.77 0.31 -19.43
N VAL A 53 13.05 0.91 -18.45
CA VAL A 53 13.63 1.65 -17.33
C VAL A 53 14.46 0.71 -16.44
N ILE A 54 13.92 -0.44 -16.06
CA ILE A 54 14.65 -1.44 -15.27
C ILE A 54 15.91 -1.87 -15.98
N LYS A 55 15.79 -2.22 -17.26
CA LYS A 55 16.94 -2.63 -18.07
C LYS A 55 18.03 -1.56 -18.10
N ALA A 56 17.66 -0.29 -18.24
CA ALA A 56 18.61 0.81 -18.24
C ALA A 56 19.24 1.03 -16.86
N VAL A 57 18.46 0.94 -15.77
CA VAL A 57 18.96 1.04 -14.38
C VAL A 57 19.92 -0.11 -14.05
N ARG A 58 19.56 -1.35 -14.40
CA ARG A 58 20.42 -2.54 -14.23
C ARG A 58 21.75 -2.41 -14.99
N ALA A 59 21.70 -2.01 -16.26
CA ALA A 59 22.89 -1.83 -17.08
C ALA A 59 23.90 -0.83 -16.48
N ALA A 60 23.38 0.12 -15.71
CA ALA A 60 24.21 1.17 -15.10
C ALA A 60 24.68 0.86 -13.68
N GLY A 61 23.95 0.03 -12.93
CA GLY A 61 24.25 -0.26 -11.52
C GLY A 61 25.37 -1.29 -11.30
N GLY A 62 25.68 -2.12 -12.31
CA GLY A 62 26.60 -3.27 -12.18
C GLY A 62 26.07 -4.32 -11.20
N GLU A 63 26.27 -5.59 -11.52
CA GLU A 63 25.88 -6.72 -10.64
C GLU A 63 26.56 -6.61 -9.27
N LYS A 64 25.83 -6.25 -8.24
CA LYS A 64 26.24 -6.40 -6.85
C LYS A 64 25.71 -7.74 -6.35
N LYS A 65 26.50 -8.78 -6.38
CA LYS A 65 26.21 -10.01 -5.64
C LYS A 65 26.35 -9.75 -4.15
N HIS A 66 25.26 -9.84 -3.42
CA HIS A 66 25.28 -9.80 -1.95
C HIS A 66 25.29 -11.24 -1.41
N GLU A 67 26.27 -11.55 -0.56
CA GLU A 67 26.25 -12.80 0.21
C GLU A 67 25.17 -12.66 1.31
N ASN A 68 24.19 -13.54 1.27
CA ASN A 68 23.06 -13.58 2.18
C ASN A 68 23.50 -14.22 3.51
N THR A 69 23.90 -13.42 4.51
CA THR A 69 24.35 -13.88 5.83
C THR A 69 23.43 -13.48 6.98
N GLY A 70 22.27 -12.86 6.69
CA GLY A 70 21.35 -12.33 7.70
C GLY A 70 20.52 -13.39 8.42
N LYS A 71 20.11 -13.10 9.67
CA LYS A 71 19.13 -13.88 10.41
C LYS A 71 17.73 -13.35 10.10
N MET A 72 16.81 -14.25 9.75
CA MET A 72 15.39 -13.95 9.67
C MET A 72 14.76 -13.95 11.07
N GLY A 73 13.66 -13.20 11.25
CA GLY A 73 12.86 -13.16 12.46
C GLY A 73 12.26 -14.53 12.84
N SER A 74 11.62 -14.62 13.99
CA SER A 74 10.96 -15.83 14.50
C SER A 74 9.44 -15.70 14.46
N LEU A 75 8.73 -16.76 14.05
CA LEU A 75 7.26 -16.81 14.13
C LEU A 75 6.74 -16.82 15.57
N THR A 76 7.58 -17.18 16.55
CA THR A 76 7.19 -17.14 17.96
C THR A 76 6.97 -15.70 18.42
N GLY A 77 5.79 -15.41 18.94
CA GLY A 77 5.40 -14.06 19.38
C GLY A 77 5.06 -13.11 18.23
N THR A 78 4.91 -13.62 16.99
CA THR A 78 4.44 -12.83 15.85
C THR A 78 2.92 -12.78 15.86
N ASN A 79 2.35 -11.57 15.88
CA ASN A 79 0.90 -11.34 15.92
C ASN A 79 0.35 -10.68 14.64
N VAL A 80 1.18 -10.50 13.63
CA VAL A 80 0.76 -9.88 12.35
C VAL A 80 1.22 -10.74 11.18
N LEU A 81 0.29 -11.02 10.27
CA LEU A 81 0.56 -11.62 8.98
C LEU A 81 0.12 -10.63 7.88
N ALA A 82 1.03 -10.26 7.02
CA ALA A 82 0.78 -9.50 5.81
C ALA A 82 0.78 -10.43 4.60
N VAL A 83 -0.22 -10.32 3.72
CA VAL A 83 -0.29 -11.13 2.50
C VAL A 83 -0.39 -10.21 1.30
N ASN A 84 0.60 -10.29 0.42
CA ASN A 84 0.69 -9.51 -0.80
C ASN A 84 0.64 -10.40 -2.03
N HIS A 85 -0.38 -10.22 -2.85
CA HIS A 85 -0.57 -10.98 -4.10
C HIS A 85 0.21 -10.37 -5.28
N ALA A 86 0.81 -9.21 -5.10
CA ALA A 86 1.70 -8.58 -6.06
C ALA A 86 3.02 -8.22 -5.38
N GLY A 87 4.09 -8.19 -6.13
CA GLY A 87 5.40 -7.84 -5.60
C GLY A 87 6.08 -6.83 -6.51
N PRO A 88 5.67 -5.55 -6.45
CA PRO A 88 6.28 -4.54 -7.30
C PRO A 88 7.70 -4.21 -6.87
N LEU A 89 8.47 -3.82 -7.85
CA LEU A 89 9.71 -3.08 -7.66
C LEU A 89 9.40 -1.59 -7.81
N ASP A 90 9.62 -0.82 -6.76
CA ASP A 90 9.48 0.62 -6.80
C ASP A 90 10.76 1.25 -7.33
N VAL A 91 10.66 1.94 -8.46
CA VAL A 91 11.78 2.70 -9.05
C VAL A 91 11.51 4.19 -8.90
N THR A 92 12.24 4.85 -8.03
CA THR A 92 12.19 6.31 -7.90
C THR A 92 13.25 6.95 -8.79
N LEU A 93 12.83 7.84 -9.70
CA LEU A 93 13.71 8.62 -10.56
C LEU A 93 13.69 10.08 -10.11
N GLU A 94 14.85 10.61 -9.75
CA GLU A 94 15.02 11.99 -9.29
C GLU A 94 15.52 12.88 -10.43
N TRP A 95 14.79 13.92 -10.74
CA TRP A 95 15.07 14.84 -11.81
C TRP A 95 15.22 16.27 -11.30
N THR A 96 16.16 17.00 -11.84
CA THR A 96 16.31 18.44 -11.62
C THR A 96 16.09 19.21 -12.93
N THR A 97 15.30 20.28 -12.86
CA THR A 97 15.08 21.16 -14.01
C THR A 97 16.27 22.10 -14.16
N GLU A 98 16.97 22.01 -15.28
CA GLU A 98 18.06 22.93 -15.63
C GLU A 98 17.51 24.32 -16.02
N PRO A 99 18.31 25.39 -16.00
CA PRO A 99 17.85 26.73 -16.35
C PRO A 99 17.25 26.87 -17.75
N ASN A 100 17.59 25.99 -18.68
CA ASN A 100 17.02 25.92 -20.04
C ASN A 100 15.70 25.10 -20.11
N GLY A 101 15.16 24.65 -18.97
CA GLY A 101 13.95 23.85 -18.87
C GLY A 101 14.13 22.36 -19.17
N THR A 102 15.36 21.89 -19.41
CA THR A 102 15.65 20.47 -19.65
C THR A 102 15.75 19.72 -18.34
N LEU A 103 15.19 18.51 -18.28
CA LEU A 103 15.37 17.63 -17.11
C LEU A 103 16.72 16.91 -17.15
N ARG A 104 17.37 16.87 -16.00
CA ARG A 104 18.56 16.07 -15.74
C ARG A 104 18.27 15.06 -14.66
N LEU A 105 18.47 13.78 -14.92
CA LEU A 105 18.42 12.73 -13.91
C LEU A 105 19.58 12.94 -12.93
N THR A 106 19.28 13.13 -11.66
CA THR A 106 20.25 13.38 -10.59
C THR A 106 20.44 12.18 -9.69
N GLY A 107 19.44 11.31 -9.60
CA GLY A 107 19.49 10.09 -8.81
C GLY A 107 18.45 9.06 -9.24
N TYR A 108 18.61 7.85 -8.76
CA TYR A 108 17.60 6.82 -8.81
C TYR A 108 17.72 5.91 -7.59
N ARG A 109 16.62 5.29 -7.21
CA ARG A 109 16.54 4.27 -6.17
C ARG A 109 15.61 3.15 -6.60
N MET A 110 15.94 1.94 -6.23
CA MET A 110 15.08 0.76 -6.35
C MET A 110 14.80 0.24 -4.96
N ASP A 111 13.53 0.04 -4.66
CA ASP A 111 13.05 -0.48 -3.38
C ASP A 111 12.07 -1.62 -3.64
N SER A 112 11.99 -2.59 -2.74
CA SER A 112 10.84 -3.50 -2.74
C SER A 112 9.57 -2.70 -2.46
N GLY A 113 8.54 -2.86 -3.28
CA GLY A 113 7.29 -2.12 -3.22
C GLY A 113 6.08 -3.00 -2.97
N GLY A 114 4.93 -2.37 -2.93
CA GLY A 114 3.64 -2.99 -2.68
C GLY A 114 3.14 -2.83 -1.25
N ASP A 115 1.83 -2.72 -1.12
CA ASP A 115 1.16 -2.31 0.11
C ASP A 115 1.60 -3.09 1.35
N GLN A 116 1.57 -4.43 1.29
CA GLN A 116 1.89 -5.25 2.46
C GLN A 116 3.39 -5.36 2.69
N ILE A 117 4.19 -5.15 1.67
CA ILE A 117 5.64 -5.06 1.78
C ILE A 117 6.01 -3.78 2.52
N ASN A 118 5.38 -2.66 2.14
CA ASN A 118 5.56 -1.40 2.85
C ASN A 118 5.12 -1.50 4.31
N VAL A 119 3.99 -2.18 4.61
CA VAL A 119 3.60 -2.50 5.99
C VAL A 119 4.70 -3.29 6.70
N SER A 120 5.23 -4.32 6.06
CA SER A 120 6.26 -5.18 6.65
C SER A 120 7.58 -4.42 6.91
N LYS A 121 7.99 -3.54 6.00
CA LYS A 121 9.15 -2.66 6.21
C LYS A 121 9.00 -1.78 7.46
N VAL A 122 7.81 -1.21 7.67
CA VAL A 122 7.53 -0.43 8.89
C VAL A 122 7.80 -1.27 10.13
N PHE A 123 7.24 -2.48 10.21
CA PHE A 123 7.50 -3.38 11.35
C PHE A 123 8.99 -3.68 11.51
N GLY A 124 9.70 -3.97 10.41
CA GLY A 124 11.14 -4.19 10.41
C GLY A 124 11.93 -3.00 10.96
N HIS A 125 11.56 -1.76 10.60
CA HIS A 125 12.20 -0.55 11.12
C HIS A 125 12.02 -0.37 12.64
N PHE A 126 10.91 -0.86 13.18
CA PHE A 126 10.63 -0.79 14.63
C PHE A 126 11.07 -2.06 15.37
N ASN A 127 11.76 -3.01 14.72
CA ASN A 127 12.18 -4.29 15.27
C ASN A 127 11.03 -5.14 15.82
N GLU A 128 9.85 -5.03 15.23
CA GLU A 128 8.68 -5.83 15.56
C GLU A 128 8.48 -6.95 14.55
N ASN A 129 8.13 -8.13 15.06
CA ASN A 129 7.96 -9.31 14.21
C ASN A 129 6.69 -9.20 13.36
N ILE A 130 6.85 -9.45 12.07
CA ILE A 130 5.77 -9.60 11.11
C ILE A 130 6.06 -10.75 10.15
N ALA A 131 5.08 -11.60 9.91
CA ALA A 131 5.15 -12.57 8.84
C ALA A 131 4.65 -11.94 7.53
N LEU A 132 5.33 -12.21 6.44
CA LEU A 132 4.99 -11.71 5.11
C LEU A 132 4.90 -12.88 4.13
N VAL A 133 3.76 -13.04 3.48
CA VAL A 133 3.62 -13.84 2.26
C VAL A 133 3.54 -12.90 1.08
N ALA A 134 4.46 -13.03 0.15
CA ALA A 134 4.49 -12.17 -1.02
C ALA A 134 4.89 -12.93 -2.28
N LEU A 135 4.34 -12.48 -3.40
CA LEU A 135 4.74 -12.95 -4.72
C LEU A 135 6.05 -12.27 -5.13
N THR A 136 6.96 -13.01 -5.73
CA THR A 136 8.20 -12.48 -6.28
C THR A 136 8.51 -13.13 -7.63
N GLY A 137 9.40 -12.53 -8.40
CA GLY A 137 9.87 -13.05 -9.66
C GLY A 137 10.69 -14.35 -9.53
N LYS A 138 11.28 -14.77 -10.64
CA LYS A 138 12.08 -15.99 -10.74
C LYS A 138 13.38 -15.88 -9.93
N GLU A 139 13.83 -17.00 -9.39
CA GLU A 139 15.11 -17.07 -8.69
C GLU A 139 16.29 -16.63 -9.57
N GLY A 140 17.17 -15.78 -9.01
CA GLY A 140 18.34 -15.26 -9.71
C GLY A 140 18.07 -14.02 -10.56
N GLU A 141 16.87 -13.45 -10.48
CA GLU A 141 16.57 -12.10 -11.00
C GLU A 141 16.92 -11.06 -9.94
N ASP A 142 17.50 -9.94 -10.36
CA ASP A 142 18.01 -8.88 -9.48
C ASP A 142 16.95 -8.33 -8.50
N ILE A 143 15.66 -8.39 -8.87
CA ILE A 143 14.54 -7.96 -8.05
C ILE A 143 14.40 -8.81 -6.78
N THR A 144 14.55 -10.12 -6.91
CA THR A 144 14.48 -11.03 -5.76
C THR A 144 15.62 -10.77 -4.79
N ASP A 145 16.80 -10.47 -5.31
CA ASP A 145 17.99 -10.17 -4.51
C ASP A 145 17.84 -8.84 -3.76
N GLU A 146 17.20 -7.82 -4.37
CA GLU A 146 16.86 -6.56 -3.71
C GLU A 146 15.87 -6.78 -2.55
N TRP A 147 14.84 -7.59 -2.77
CA TRP A 147 13.86 -7.92 -1.74
C TRP A 147 14.45 -8.69 -0.57
N GLU A 148 15.26 -9.72 -0.85
CA GLU A 148 15.96 -10.46 0.19
C GLU A 148 16.87 -9.52 1.00
N ARG A 149 17.52 -8.57 0.35
CA ARG A 149 18.36 -7.57 1.02
C ARG A 149 17.56 -6.68 1.95
N ASP A 150 16.38 -6.19 1.52
CA ASP A 150 15.54 -5.30 2.31
C ASP A 150 14.99 -5.99 3.58
N PHE A 151 14.87 -7.32 3.55
CA PHE A 151 14.39 -8.11 4.69
C PHE A 151 15.48 -8.69 5.56
N LEU A 152 16.73 -8.69 5.08
CA LEU A 152 17.86 -9.18 5.85
C LEU A 152 18.12 -8.34 7.11
N ASN A 153 18.42 -9.03 8.22
CA ASN A 153 18.66 -8.40 9.52
C ASN A 153 17.50 -7.55 10.06
N THR A 154 16.29 -7.83 9.61
CA THR A 154 15.06 -7.22 10.12
C THR A 154 14.24 -8.24 10.92
N SER A 155 13.17 -7.77 11.55
CA SER A 155 12.16 -8.61 12.21
C SER A 155 11.13 -9.20 11.25
N ILE A 156 11.29 -8.98 9.94
CA ILE A 156 10.39 -9.50 8.91
C ILE A 156 10.70 -10.98 8.70
N ILE A 157 9.64 -11.79 8.60
CA ILE A 157 9.72 -13.22 8.32
C ILE A 157 9.09 -13.45 6.94
N PRO A 158 9.86 -13.31 5.85
CA PRO A 158 9.32 -13.39 4.51
C PRO A 158 9.11 -14.84 4.07
N LYS A 159 7.96 -15.12 3.47
CA LYS A 159 7.70 -16.29 2.64
C LYS A 159 7.44 -15.81 1.22
N LEU A 160 8.48 -15.85 0.42
CA LEU A 160 8.43 -15.42 -0.97
C LEU A 160 7.99 -16.58 -1.86
N ILE A 161 6.91 -16.40 -2.59
CA ILE A 161 6.39 -17.36 -3.56
C ILE A 161 6.91 -16.97 -4.92
N ARG A 162 7.77 -17.81 -5.46
CA ARG A 162 8.43 -17.58 -6.73
C ARG A 162 7.57 -18.09 -7.89
N VAL A 163 7.34 -17.23 -8.87
CA VAL A 163 6.61 -17.60 -10.08
C VAL A 163 7.54 -17.80 -11.25
N ALA A 164 7.24 -18.85 -12.04
CA ALA A 164 7.94 -19.07 -13.30
C ALA A 164 7.34 -18.15 -14.37
N GLY A 165 8.09 -17.13 -14.79
CA GLY A 165 7.69 -16.18 -15.83
C GLY A 165 8.10 -14.75 -15.47
N GLU A 166 7.89 -13.84 -16.40
CA GLU A 166 8.21 -12.41 -16.26
C GLU A 166 7.12 -11.68 -15.44
N ASN A 167 6.87 -12.08 -14.20
CA ASN A 167 5.96 -11.37 -13.31
C ASN A 167 6.66 -10.20 -12.62
N GLU A 168 7.21 -9.31 -13.43
CA GLU A 168 7.77 -8.06 -12.93
C GLU A 168 6.67 -6.99 -12.86
N HIS A 169 6.16 -6.76 -11.68
CA HIS A 169 5.39 -5.55 -11.42
C HIS A 169 6.35 -4.43 -11.05
N VAL A 170 6.30 -3.33 -11.75
CA VAL A 170 7.16 -2.17 -11.53
C VAL A 170 6.33 -0.92 -11.39
N GLU A 171 6.62 -0.17 -10.34
CA GLU A 171 6.10 1.16 -10.14
C GLU A 171 7.21 2.18 -10.36
N VAL A 172 7.04 3.09 -11.34
CA VAL A 172 8.00 4.14 -11.60
C VAL A 172 7.46 5.47 -11.06
N LEU A 173 8.10 5.96 -10.02
CA LEU A 173 7.83 7.26 -9.43
C LEU A 173 8.85 8.29 -9.94
N ASN A 174 8.37 9.35 -10.57
CA ASN A 174 9.22 10.47 -10.98
C ASN A 174 9.12 11.62 -9.97
N LEU A 175 10.26 12.04 -9.42
CA LEU A 175 10.39 13.23 -8.61
C LEU A 175 11.04 14.32 -9.46
N ILE A 176 10.33 15.41 -9.75
CA ILE A 176 10.87 16.56 -10.48
C ILE A 176 10.97 17.73 -9.52
N ASP A 177 12.21 18.17 -9.26
CA ASP A 177 12.49 19.25 -8.30
C ASP A 177 11.84 18.97 -6.92
N GLY A 178 11.78 17.66 -6.52
CA GLY A 178 11.17 17.20 -5.27
C GLY A 178 9.65 17.01 -5.31
N GLU A 179 8.98 17.32 -6.43
CA GLU A 179 7.53 17.09 -6.59
C GLU A 179 7.25 15.73 -7.24
N ALA A 180 6.46 14.90 -6.56
CA ALA A 180 6.06 13.60 -7.06
C ALA A 180 5.06 13.73 -8.21
N LEU A 181 5.33 13.03 -9.30
CA LEU A 181 4.36 12.83 -10.38
C LEU A 181 3.56 11.54 -10.16
N PRO A 182 2.40 11.40 -10.82
CA PRO A 182 1.66 10.14 -10.82
C PRO A 182 2.56 8.96 -11.17
N VAL A 183 2.41 7.89 -10.42
CA VAL A 183 3.16 6.65 -10.61
C VAL A 183 2.76 5.99 -11.92
N MET A 184 3.73 5.50 -12.67
CA MET A 184 3.49 4.65 -13.84
C MET A 184 3.64 3.19 -13.41
N HIS A 185 2.60 2.40 -13.65
CA HIS A 185 2.59 0.98 -13.32
C HIS A 185 2.90 0.15 -14.56
N GLY A 186 3.90 -0.66 -14.47
CA GLY A 186 4.18 -1.73 -15.43
C GLY A 186 3.73 -3.06 -14.86
N TRP A 187 2.90 -3.80 -15.60
CA TRP A 187 2.35 -5.08 -15.18
C TRP A 187 2.91 -6.19 -16.06
N ALA A 188 3.35 -7.24 -15.43
CA ALA A 188 3.54 -8.52 -16.10
C ALA A 188 2.24 -9.35 -16.08
N ASP A 189 2.33 -10.64 -16.39
CA ASP A 189 1.20 -11.51 -16.66
C ASP A 189 0.19 -11.68 -15.51
N GLU A 190 -1.01 -12.19 -15.84
CA GLU A 190 -2.06 -12.56 -14.90
C GLU A 190 -1.56 -13.58 -13.87
N LEU A 191 -1.94 -13.40 -12.61
CA LEU A 191 -1.71 -14.40 -11.57
C LEU A 191 -2.45 -15.69 -11.94
N SER A 192 -1.71 -16.80 -12.00
CA SER A 192 -2.37 -18.08 -12.29
C SER A 192 -3.20 -18.55 -11.08
N PRO A 193 -4.29 -19.29 -11.31
CA PRO A 193 -5.06 -19.91 -10.23
C PRO A 193 -4.20 -20.75 -9.27
N GLU A 194 -3.22 -21.46 -9.80
CA GLU A 194 -2.30 -22.28 -9.02
C GLU A 194 -1.42 -21.42 -8.11
N THR A 195 -0.88 -20.33 -8.62
CA THR A 195 -0.06 -19.40 -7.83
C THR A 195 -0.87 -18.76 -6.72
N ALA A 196 -2.09 -18.30 -7.01
CA ALA A 196 -2.96 -17.70 -6.01
C ALA A 196 -3.36 -18.69 -4.90
N GLU A 197 -3.67 -19.92 -5.25
CA GLU A 197 -3.94 -20.98 -4.27
C GLU A 197 -2.71 -21.27 -3.42
N ASN A 198 -1.51 -21.25 -4.00
CA ASN A 198 -0.26 -21.43 -3.27
C ASN A 198 -0.03 -20.31 -2.25
N ILE A 199 -0.31 -19.04 -2.61
CA ILE A 199 -0.27 -17.91 -1.66
C ILE A 199 -1.21 -18.17 -0.49
N ASN A 200 -2.45 -18.58 -0.76
CA ASN A 200 -3.44 -18.86 0.28
C ASN A 200 -3.00 -20.00 1.21
N GLN A 201 -2.45 -21.07 0.65
CA GLN A 201 -1.97 -22.22 1.44
C GLN A 201 -0.79 -21.85 2.32
N GLU A 202 0.16 -21.07 1.83
CA GLU A 202 1.29 -20.58 2.62
C GLU A 202 0.83 -19.63 3.73
N ALA A 203 -0.11 -18.73 3.44
CA ALA A 203 -0.69 -17.85 4.45
C ALA A 203 -1.38 -18.64 5.58
N LEU A 204 -2.16 -19.68 5.23
CA LEU A 204 -2.79 -20.56 6.20
C LEU A 204 -1.78 -21.38 7.01
N ALA A 205 -0.70 -21.85 6.39
CA ALA A 205 0.37 -22.57 7.07
C ALA A 205 1.11 -21.69 8.09
N ILE A 206 1.38 -20.44 7.72
CA ILE A 206 1.98 -19.46 8.64
C ILE A 206 1.03 -19.16 9.81
N LEU A 207 -0.26 -18.89 9.55
CA LEU A 207 -1.24 -18.69 10.62
C LEU A 207 -1.28 -19.87 11.58
N GLU A 208 -1.26 -21.10 11.06
CA GLU A 208 -1.22 -22.30 11.89
C GLU A 208 0.06 -22.36 12.76
N ALA A 209 1.20 -21.98 12.22
CA ALA A 209 2.45 -21.92 12.97
C ALA A 209 2.43 -20.83 14.04
N MET A 210 1.85 -19.65 13.74
CA MET A 210 1.68 -18.55 14.71
C MET A 210 0.81 -18.98 15.89
N PHE A 211 -0.33 -19.67 15.64
CA PHE A 211 -1.19 -20.19 16.72
C PHE A 211 -0.53 -21.29 17.54
N LYS A 212 0.36 -22.10 16.96
CA LYS A 212 1.15 -23.09 17.72
C LYS A 212 2.20 -22.41 18.60
N GLY A 213 2.58 -21.19 18.31
CA GLY A 213 3.51 -20.35 19.07
C GLY A 213 2.84 -19.47 20.14
N ASP A 214 1.62 -19.81 20.60
CA ASP A 214 0.84 -19.11 21.62
C ASP A 214 0.37 -17.69 21.26
N SER A 215 0.24 -17.37 19.96
CA SER A 215 -0.37 -16.12 19.52
C SER A 215 -1.90 -16.21 19.61
N ASP A 216 -2.51 -15.45 20.52
CA ASP A 216 -3.97 -15.51 20.76
C ASP A 216 -4.79 -14.50 19.96
N ASN A 217 -4.16 -13.47 19.41
CA ASN A 217 -4.82 -12.40 18.66
C ASN A 217 -3.96 -12.00 17.47
N ILE A 218 -4.33 -12.48 16.29
CA ILE A 218 -3.54 -12.27 15.08
C ILE A 218 -4.26 -11.27 14.17
N TRP A 219 -3.51 -10.32 13.67
CA TRP A 219 -3.94 -9.41 12.63
C TRP A 219 -3.49 -9.92 11.26
N LEU A 220 -4.45 -10.11 10.38
CA LEU A 220 -4.22 -10.40 8.97
C LEU A 220 -4.40 -9.10 8.18
N VAL A 221 -3.34 -8.63 7.52
CA VAL A 221 -3.34 -7.39 6.75
C VAL A 221 -3.38 -7.73 5.27
N LEU A 222 -4.36 -7.18 4.58
CA LEU A 222 -4.64 -7.46 3.19
C LEU A 222 -4.94 -6.17 2.42
N SER A 223 -4.69 -6.16 1.12
CA SER A 223 -5.21 -5.15 0.20
C SER A 223 -6.17 -5.79 -0.78
N ALA A 224 -7.36 -5.21 -0.90
CA ALA A 224 -8.37 -5.59 -1.86
C ALA A 224 -8.42 -4.55 -2.96
N GLY A 225 -8.46 -4.98 -4.19
CA GLY A 225 -8.44 -4.11 -5.36
C GLY A 225 -7.14 -4.25 -6.13
N GLY A 226 -7.08 -3.55 -7.23
CA GLY A 226 -6.00 -3.60 -8.19
C GLY A 226 -6.53 -3.33 -9.58
N PRO A 227 -5.70 -3.21 -10.60
CA PRO A 227 -6.17 -3.09 -11.97
C PRO A 227 -6.99 -4.30 -12.39
N VAL A 228 -7.91 -4.11 -13.34
CA VAL A 228 -8.92 -5.07 -13.86
C VAL A 228 -8.41 -6.50 -14.11
N ARG A 229 -7.12 -6.70 -14.29
CA ARG A 229 -6.52 -8.04 -14.42
C ARG A 229 -6.57 -8.87 -13.15
N TYR A 230 -6.75 -8.23 -11.99
CA TYR A 230 -6.85 -8.87 -10.67
C TYR A 230 -8.28 -9.25 -10.25
N ASN A 231 -9.29 -9.08 -11.10
CA ASN A 231 -10.67 -9.53 -10.80
C ASN A 231 -10.74 -10.99 -10.41
N ARG A 232 -9.84 -11.81 -10.92
CA ARG A 232 -9.68 -13.20 -10.48
C ARG A 232 -9.07 -13.27 -9.08
N ASP A 233 -8.23 -12.32 -8.70
CA ASP A 233 -7.55 -12.29 -7.42
C ASP A 233 -8.49 -11.99 -6.27
N LEU A 234 -9.56 -11.22 -6.48
CA LEU A 234 -10.61 -11.04 -5.48
C LEU A 234 -11.28 -12.36 -5.11
N ALA A 235 -11.43 -13.28 -6.05
CA ALA A 235 -11.93 -14.62 -5.75
C ALA A 235 -10.97 -15.41 -4.84
N TYR A 236 -9.67 -15.25 -5.02
CA TYR A 236 -8.66 -15.90 -4.17
C TYR A 236 -8.56 -15.23 -2.81
N TYR A 237 -8.56 -13.92 -2.78
CA TYR A 237 -8.69 -13.15 -1.56
C TYR A 237 -9.95 -13.58 -0.78
N ALA A 238 -11.10 -13.63 -1.44
CA ALA A 238 -12.35 -14.11 -0.87
C ALA A 238 -12.21 -15.52 -0.31
N THR A 239 -11.51 -16.38 -1.01
CA THR A 239 -11.25 -17.76 -0.60
C THR A 239 -10.36 -17.78 0.64
N LEU A 240 -9.27 -17.03 0.68
CA LEU A 240 -8.40 -16.92 1.85
C LEU A 240 -9.19 -16.44 3.08
N VAL A 241 -9.91 -15.33 2.96
CA VAL A 241 -10.70 -14.78 4.07
C VAL A 241 -11.73 -15.78 4.59
N LYS A 242 -12.49 -16.45 3.70
CA LYS A 242 -13.44 -17.49 4.09
C LYS A 242 -12.77 -18.65 4.82
N GLN A 243 -11.63 -19.13 4.35
CA GLN A 243 -10.88 -20.21 4.97
C GLN A 243 -10.35 -19.81 6.34
N VAL A 244 -9.78 -18.60 6.47
CA VAL A 244 -9.28 -18.04 7.73
C VAL A 244 -10.42 -17.92 8.74
N LYS A 245 -11.52 -17.28 8.37
CA LYS A 245 -12.65 -17.08 9.29
C LYS A 245 -13.32 -18.41 9.67
N LYS A 246 -13.45 -19.34 8.75
CA LYS A 246 -13.98 -20.68 9.04
C LYS A 246 -13.12 -21.46 10.04
N LYS A 247 -11.78 -21.32 9.96
CA LYS A 247 -10.85 -22.09 10.80
C LYS A 247 -10.57 -21.42 12.14
N TYR A 248 -10.47 -20.08 12.15
CA TYR A 248 -9.96 -19.35 13.30
C TYR A 248 -11.00 -18.40 13.94
N HIS A 249 -12.15 -18.20 13.27
CA HIS A 249 -13.24 -17.35 13.74
C HIS A 249 -12.75 -15.93 14.10
N ASP A 250 -13.03 -15.51 15.33
CA ASP A 250 -12.68 -14.18 15.91
C ASP A 250 -11.23 -14.06 16.38
N LYS A 251 -10.47 -15.14 16.36
CA LYS A 251 -9.04 -15.12 16.74
C LYS A 251 -8.14 -14.46 15.70
N VAL A 252 -8.63 -14.29 14.47
CA VAL A 252 -7.95 -13.54 13.41
C VAL A 252 -8.80 -12.34 13.05
N GLN A 253 -8.29 -11.16 13.34
CA GLN A 253 -8.87 -9.90 12.91
C GLN A 253 -8.25 -9.46 11.58
N LEU A 254 -9.02 -8.81 10.74
CA LEU A 254 -8.54 -8.34 9.45
C LEU A 254 -8.50 -6.82 9.42
N LEU A 255 -7.43 -6.27 8.87
CA LEU A 255 -7.39 -4.90 8.40
C LEU A 255 -7.20 -4.91 6.89
N ILE A 256 -8.18 -4.38 6.19
CA ILE A 256 -8.28 -4.44 4.75
C ILE A 256 -8.20 -3.05 4.18
N ASP A 257 -7.20 -2.82 3.36
CA ASP A 257 -7.08 -1.64 2.54
C ASP A 257 -7.71 -1.89 1.16
N PHE A 258 -8.08 -0.81 0.49
CA PHE A 258 -8.54 -0.87 -0.88
C PHE A 258 -7.51 -0.13 -1.74
N TRP A 259 -7.18 -0.72 -2.87
CA TRP A 259 -6.30 -0.12 -3.83
C TRP A 259 -6.98 -0.07 -5.17
N TYR A 260 -6.93 1.07 -5.83
CA TYR A 260 -7.52 1.40 -7.13
C TYR A 260 -8.55 0.39 -7.65
N MET A 261 -9.81 0.62 -7.37
CA MET A 261 -10.91 -0.22 -7.84
C MET A 261 -11.39 0.30 -9.20
N SER A 262 -10.98 -0.36 -10.26
CA SER A 262 -11.43 -0.02 -11.61
C SER A 262 -12.90 -0.35 -11.84
N GLU A 263 -13.40 -1.38 -11.16
CA GLU A 263 -14.78 -1.86 -11.24
C GLU A 263 -15.44 -1.86 -9.86
N PRO A 264 -16.41 -0.99 -9.62
CA PRO A 264 -17.07 -0.87 -8.33
C PRO A 264 -17.72 -2.15 -7.79
N GLU A 265 -18.18 -3.04 -8.67
CA GLU A 265 -18.79 -4.31 -8.29
C GLU A 265 -17.81 -5.25 -7.55
N GLU A 266 -16.51 -5.06 -7.76
CA GLU A 266 -15.47 -5.87 -7.12
C GLU A 266 -15.37 -5.60 -5.63
N ALA A 267 -15.44 -4.32 -5.23
CA ALA A 267 -15.48 -3.95 -3.83
C ALA A 267 -16.63 -4.61 -3.08
N MET A 268 -17.74 -4.82 -3.79
CA MET A 268 -18.92 -5.46 -3.23
C MET A 268 -18.67 -6.93 -2.90
N SER A 269 -17.96 -7.66 -3.77
CA SER A 269 -17.65 -9.07 -3.52
C SER A 269 -16.76 -9.26 -2.29
N VAL A 270 -15.82 -8.33 -2.07
CA VAL A 270 -14.96 -8.32 -0.88
C VAL A 270 -15.78 -7.98 0.37
N LEU A 271 -16.60 -6.94 0.32
CA LEU A 271 -17.42 -6.54 1.46
C LEU A 271 -18.49 -7.57 1.83
N ASP A 272 -19.08 -8.27 0.83
CA ASP A 272 -20.07 -9.32 1.10
C ASP A 272 -19.51 -10.49 1.91
N ILE A 273 -18.20 -10.77 1.80
CA ILE A 273 -17.54 -11.80 2.61
C ILE A 273 -17.58 -11.42 4.10
N HIS A 274 -17.42 -10.13 4.39
CA HIS A 274 -17.33 -9.65 5.77
C HIS A 274 -18.67 -9.61 6.50
N ARG A 275 -19.82 -9.70 5.79
CA ARG A 275 -21.14 -9.77 6.43
C ARG A 275 -21.30 -10.93 7.41
N GLU A 276 -20.60 -12.04 7.15
CA GLU A 276 -20.66 -13.26 7.97
C GLU A 276 -19.64 -13.25 9.12
N THR A 277 -18.73 -12.27 9.15
CA THR A 277 -17.59 -12.26 10.06
C THR A 277 -17.39 -10.88 10.69
N PRO A 278 -18.11 -10.55 11.78
CA PRO A 278 -17.88 -9.32 12.52
C PRO A 278 -16.44 -9.30 13.06
N GLN A 279 -15.86 -8.12 13.20
CA GLN A 279 -14.53 -7.81 13.74
C GLN A 279 -13.44 -7.42 12.73
N ASP A 280 -13.83 -7.10 11.50
CA ASP A 280 -12.88 -6.64 10.52
C ASP A 280 -12.95 -5.11 10.36
N ILE A 281 -11.80 -4.51 10.12
CA ILE A 281 -11.68 -3.08 9.85
C ILE A 281 -11.35 -2.90 8.37
N ILE A 282 -12.10 -2.05 7.70
CA ILE A 282 -11.72 -1.58 6.36
C ILE A 282 -11.10 -0.19 6.45
N LYS A 283 -10.10 0.06 5.60
CA LYS A 283 -9.35 1.33 5.57
C LYS A 283 -9.29 1.90 4.16
N PRO A 284 -10.35 2.41 3.60
CA PRO A 284 -10.29 3.18 2.36
C PRO A 284 -9.68 4.58 2.57
N ASN A 285 -9.08 5.14 1.52
CA ASN A 285 -8.93 6.58 1.40
C ASN A 285 -10.28 7.22 1.01
N LEU A 286 -10.35 8.55 0.92
CA LEU A 286 -11.61 9.24 0.66
C LEU A 286 -12.19 8.92 -0.72
N GLU A 287 -11.37 8.83 -1.76
CA GLU A 287 -11.79 8.46 -3.11
C GLU A 287 -12.35 7.04 -3.15
N GLU A 288 -11.61 6.07 -2.62
CA GLU A 288 -12.01 4.67 -2.49
C GLU A 288 -13.30 4.53 -1.66
N PHE A 289 -13.41 5.30 -0.58
CA PHE A 289 -14.61 5.33 0.26
C PHE A 289 -15.84 5.75 -0.53
N ILE A 290 -15.75 6.83 -1.32
CA ILE A 290 -16.85 7.28 -2.18
C ILE A 290 -17.20 6.20 -3.22
N GLN A 291 -16.23 5.56 -3.83
CA GLN A 291 -16.44 4.46 -4.78
C GLN A 291 -17.18 3.29 -4.11
N ILE A 292 -16.77 2.90 -2.90
CA ILE A 292 -17.43 1.86 -2.10
C ILE A 292 -18.89 2.24 -1.78
N LEU A 293 -19.15 3.48 -1.41
CA LEU A 293 -20.51 3.94 -1.10
C LEU A 293 -21.42 3.85 -2.33
N VAL A 294 -20.94 4.26 -3.49
CA VAL A 294 -21.68 4.17 -4.75
C VAL A 294 -21.97 2.72 -5.10
N SER A 295 -20.96 1.85 -5.06
CA SER A 295 -21.08 0.43 -5.39
C SER A 295 -21.98 -0.32 -4.42
N SER A 296 -21.95 0.08 -3.14
CA SER A 296 -22.83 -0.48 -2.12
C SER A 296 -24.27 0.03 -2.22
N GLY A 297 -24.57 0.98 -3.09
CA GLY A 297 -25.89 1.61 -3.17
C GLY A 297 -26.23 2.50 -1.96
N LEU A 298 -25.23 2.90 -1.19
CA LEU A 298 -25.39 3.85 -0.07
C LEU A 298 -25.34 5.31 -0.55
N ALA A 299 -24.78 5.56 -1.74
CA ALA A 299 -24.76 6.85 -2.40
C ALA A 299 -25.05 6.71 -3.89
N GLU A 300 -25.61 7.76 -4.50
CA GLU A 300 -25.82 7.81 -5.95
C GLU A 300 -24.51 8.22 -6.65
N ARG A 301 -24.27 7.68 -7.85
CA ARG A 301 -23.10 8.05 -8.67
C ARG A 301 -23.12 9.56 -8.97
N GLY A 302 -22.03 10.26 -8.65
CA GLY A 302 -21.90 11.70 -8.84
C GLY A 302 -22.60 12.57 -7.78
N SER A 303 -23.25 11.97 -6.76
CA SER A 303 -23.83 12.72 -5.64
C SER A 303 -22.80 13.17 -4.61
N MET A 304 -21.59 12.63 -4.69
CA MET A 304 -20.47 12.92 -3.78
C MET A 304 -19.24 13.33 -4.57
N ASP A 305 -18.57 14.35 -4.07
CA ASP A 305 -17.29 14.84 -4.56
C ASP A 305 -16.34 14.94 -3.37
N GLU A 306 -15.15 14.40 -3.49
CA GLU A 306 -14.12 14.40 -2.46
C GLU A 306 -13.73 15.80 -1.97
N ASN A 307 -13.88 16.82 -2.84
CA ASN A 307 -13.60 18.22 -2.50
C ASN A 307 -14.71 18.91 -1.71
N SER A 308 -15.91 18.31 -1.64
CA SER A 308 -17.10 18.91 -1.04
C SER A 308 -17.72 18.09 0.09
N ILE A 309 -17.31 16.83 0.26
CA ILE A 309 -17.83 15.96 1.32
C ILE A 309 -17.41 16.48 2.71
N THR A 310 -18.37 16.61 3.61
CA THR A 310 -18.08 17.04 4.97
C THR A 310 -17.69 15.87 5.88
N GLU A 311 -16.96 16.15 6.95
CA GLU A 311 -16.59 15.14 7.96
C GLU A 311 -17.82 14.43 8.54
N GLU A 312 -18.90 15.17 8.80
CA GLU A 312 -20.18 14.63 9.30
C GLU A 312 -20.79 13.66 8.29
N ALA A 313 -20.71 13.96 7.00
CA ALA A 313 -21.18 13.05 5.96
C ALA A 313 -20.31 11.78 5.92
N VAL A 314 -18.98 11.91 6.04
CA VAL A 314 -18.08 10.74 6.13
C VAL A 314 -18.47 9.86 7.31
N LYS A 315 -18.65 10.42 8.51
CA LYS A 315 -19.08 9.67 9.70
C LYS A 315 -20.41 8.95 9.47
N ALA A 316 -21.41 9.66 8.96
CA ALA A 316 -22.74 9.10 8.74
C ALA A 316 -22.72 7.94 7.73
N TYR A 317 -21.99 8.09 6.63
CA TYR A 317 -21.89 7.05 5.62
C TYR A 317 -21.00 5.88 6.05
N ALA A 318 -19.92 6.14 6.78
CA ALA A 318 -19.08 5.11 7.36
C ALA A 318 -19.87 4.25 8.37
N GLY A 319 -20.73 4.87 9.19
CA GLY A 319 -21.65 4.14 10.06
C GLY A 319 -22.61 3.24 9.28
N LYS A 320 -23.25 3.77 8.23
CA LYS A 320 -24.14 2.95 7.37
C LYS A 320 -23.39 1.80 6.67
N LEU A 321 -22.17 2.04 6.23
CA LEU A 321 -21.34 1.02 5.60
C LEU A 321 -20.95 -0.06 6.59
N ARG A 322 -20.50 0.33 7.79
CA ARG A 322 -20.22 -0.58 8.90
C ARG A 322 -21.39 -1.49 9.20
N ASP A 323 -22.59 -0.92 9.40
CA ASP A 323 -23.79 -1.66 9.76
C ASP A 323 -24.26 -2.59 8.64
N LYS A 324 -24.17 -2.11 7.40
CA LYS A 324 -24.56 -2.90 6.22
C LYS A 324 -23.72 -4.16 6.05
N TYR A 325 -22.43 -4.10 6.38
CA TYR A 325 -21.46 -5.20 6.20
C TYR A 325 -20.98 -5.81 7.50
N ASN A 326 -21.59 -5.44 8.63
CA ASN A 326 -21.25 -5.98 9.95
C ASN A 326 -19.76 -5.86 10.30
N LEU A 327 -19.17 -4.69 9.99
CA LEU A 327 -17.75 -4.42 10.25
C LEU A 327 -17.54 -4.00 11.70
N LEU A 328 -16.37 -4.28 12.26
CA LEU A 328 -15.92 -3.71 13.53
C LEU A 328 -15.73 -2.20 13.39
N GLY A 329 -15.15 -1.76 12.27
CA GLY A 329 -14.92 -0.35 12.03
C GLY A 329 -14.65 -0.02 10.56
N VAL A 330 -14.88 1.25 10.24
CA VAL A 330 -14.53 1.88 8.96
C VAL A 330 -13.57 3.02 9.26
N LEU A 331 -12.32 2.87 8.86
CA LEU A 331 -11.25 3.85 9.03
C LEU A 331 -11.03 4.59 7.71
N VAL A 332 -11.51 5.81 7.60
CA VAL A 332 -11.35 6.61 6.39
C VAL A 332 -10.17 7.57 6.55
N SER A 333 -9.19 7.49 5.67
CA SER A 333 -8.13 8.48 5.59
C SER A 333 -8.55 9.67 4.71
N LEU A 334 -8.35 10.89 5.23
CA LEU A 334 -8.81 12.15 4.67
C LEU A 334 -7.63 13.02 4.21
N ASP A 335 -6.54 12.40 3.78
CA ASP A 335 -5.30 13.04 3.37
C ASP A 335 -4.81 14.02 4.47
N LYS A 336 -4.48 15.26 4.11
CA LYS A 336 -4.03 16.31 5.06
C LYS A 336 -5.06 16.68 6.14
N ALA A 337 -6.32 16.32 5.96
CA ALA A 337 -7.35 16.56 6.98
C ALA A 337 -7.27 15.57 8.15
N GLY A 338 -6.60 14.42 7.97
CA GLY A 338 -6.41 13.42 9.00
C GLY A 338 -7.19 12.14 8.74
N LEU A 339 -7.83 11.58 9.75
CA LEU A 339 -8.56 10.32 9.63
C LEU A 339 -9.73 10.22 10.61
N VAL A 340 -10.68 9.36 10.27
CA VAL A 340 -11.88 9.08 11.06
C VAL A 340 -12.08 7.57 11.12
N LEU A 341 -12.15 6.99 12.31
CA LEU A 341 -12.57 5.61 12.56
C LEU A 341 -13.98 5.60 13.15
N VAL A 342 -14.91 4.97 12.45
CA VAL A 342 -16.30 4.82 12.91
C VAL A 342 -16.52 3.38 13.37
N MET A 343 -16.80 3.21 14.66
CA MET A 343 -17.09 1.95 15.32
C MET A 343 -18.57 1.93 15.78
N GLN A 344 -19.03 0.83 16.35
CA GLN A 344 -20.42 0.68 16.78
C GLN A 344 -20.79 1.64 17.93
N ASP A 345 -19.89 1.80 18.88
CA ASP A 345 -20.09 2.53 20.12
C ASP A 345 -19.45 3.94 20.12
N LYS A 346 -18.57 4.21 19.17
CA LYS A 346 -17.81 5.47 19.14
C LYS A 346 -17.30 5.83 17.76
N VAL A 347 -17.02 7.11 17.59
CA VAL A 347 -16.24 7.68 16.50
C VAL A 347 -14.95 8.23 17.07
N ILE A 348 -13.83 7.86 16.49
CA ILE A 348 -12.52 8.39 16.81
C ILE A 348 -12.06 9.19 15.60
N LYS A 349 -11.76 10.45 15.80
CA LYS A 349 -11.22 11.32 14.74
C LYS A 349 -9.92 11.95 15.20
N GLU A 350 -9.05 12.19 14.25
CA GLU A 350 -7.83 12.92 14.50
C GLU A 350 -7.45 13.76 13.27
N LYS A 351 -7.18 15.04 13.51
CA LYS A 351 -6.73 15.95 12.44
C LYS A 351 -5.32 15.58 11.98
N GLY A 352 -5.02 15.78 10.70
CA GLY A 352 -3.70 15.52 10.15
C GLY A 352 -2.61 16.41 10.76
N VAL A 353 -1.42 15.85 10.91
CA VAL A 353 -0.23 16.62 11.27
C VAL A 353 0.15 17.50 10.09
N LYS A 354 0.25 18.81 10.31
CA LYS A 354 0.72 19.74 9.25
C LYS A 354 2.21 19.56 9.03
N ILE A 355 2.56 19.02 7.91
CA ILE A 355 3.93 18.75 7.46
C ILE A 355 4.22 19.49 6.17
N ILE A 356 5.50 19.58 5.82
CA ILE A 356 5.91 19.85 4.44
C ILE A 356 5.84 18.48 3.74
N GLN A 357 4.83 18.30 2.90
CA GLN A 357 4.64 17.06 2.17
C GLN A 357 5.66 16.97 1.03
N ALA A 358 6.46 15.91 1.04
CA ALA A 358 7.41 15.61 0.00
C ALA A 358 6.86 14.58 -1.00
N CYS A 359 6.22 13.50 -0.49
CA CYS A 359 5.61 12.47 -1.33
C CYS A 359 4.48 11.79 -0.53
N HIS A 360 3.39 11.42 -1.21
CA HIS A 360 2.28 10.69 -0.57
C HIS A 360 2.32 9.18 -0.80
N THR A 361 3.23 8.69 -1.66
CA THR A 361 3.39 7.25 -1.93
C THR A 361 3.76 6.51 -0.64
N ALA A 362 3.16 5.36 -0.41
CA ALA A 362 3.29 4.53 0.79
C ALA A 362 2.82 5.17 2.12
N ALA A 363 2.28 6.41 2.10
CA ALA A 363 1.75 7.04 3.31
C ALA A 363 0.52 6.29 3.86
N GLY A 364 -0.36 5.82 2.97
CA GLY A 364 -1.51 4.97 3.31
C GLY A 364 -1.08 3.63 3.93
N ASP A 365 -0.02 3.02 3.40
CA ASP A 365 0.53 1.76 3.93
C ASP A 365 1.16 1.95 5.30
N SER A 366 1.90 3.05 5.48
CA SER A 366 2.48 3.38 6.78
C SER A 366 1.42 3.71 7.82
N LEU A 367 0.33 4.40 7.43
CA LEU A 367 -0.83 4.62 8.31
C LEU A 367 -1.43 3.28 8.73
N LYS A 368 -1.70 2.39 7.78
CA LYS A 368 -2.20 1.03 8.01
C LYS A 368 -1.27 0.25 8.94
N ALA A 369 0.04 0.29 8.67
CA ALA A 369 1.05 -0.33 9.50
C ALA A 369 1.01 0.20 10.93
N GLY A 370 0.92 1.51 11.14
CA GLY A 370 0.85 2.13 12.47
C GLY A 370 -0.38 1.70 13.27
N VAL A 371 -1.54 1.61 12.59
CA VAL A 371 -2.77 1.10 13.23
C VAL A 371 -2.58 -0.34 13.70
N VAL A 372 -2.13 -1.23 12.82
CA VAL A 372 -1.94 -2.66 13.17
C VAL A 372 -0.83 -2.84 14.18
N TYR A 373 0.27 -2.08 14.07
CA TYR A 373 1.36 -2.07 15.03
C TYR A 373 0.84 -1.77 16.44
N ALA A 374 0.04 -0.73 16.61
CA ALA A 374 -0.52 -0.39 17.89
C ALA A 374 -1.49 -1.47 18.41
N LEU A 375 -2.43 -1.93 17.57
CA LEU A 375 -3.42 -2.93 17.95
C LEU A 375 -2.80 -4.29 18.28
N SER A 376 -1.80 -4.75 17.54
CA SER A 376 -1.08 -6.00 17.81
C SER A 376 -0.26 -5.94 19.12
N ASN A 377 0.09 -4.73 19.57
CA ASN A 377 0.74 -4.46 20.85
C ASN A 377 -0.26 -4.16 21.97
N GLY A 378 -1.55 -4.46 21.79
CA GLY A 378 -2.59 -4.33 22.82
C GLY A 378 -2.98 -2.88 23.15
N LYS A 379 -2.68 -1.93 22.26
CA LYS A 379 -3.08 -0.54 22.42
C LYS A 379 -4.55 -0.35 22.09
N SER A 380 -5.15 0.72 22.63
CA SER A 380 -6.52 1.09 22.34
C SER A 380 -6.70 1.55 20.88
N PHE A 381 -7.94 1.62 20.40
CA PHE A 381 -8.23 2.13 19.07
C PHE A 381 -7.86 3.61 18.93
N GLU A 382 -7.97 4.40 19.99
CA GLU A 382 -7.53 5.80 20.04
C GLU A 382 -6.01 5.90 19.81
N GLU A 383 -5.23 5.09 20.55
CA GLU A 383 -3.78 5.02 20.36
C GLU A 383 -3.42 4.51 18.96
N ALA A 384 -4.17 3.56 18.43
CA ALA A 384 -3.96 3.01 17.09
C ALA A 384 -4.21 4.05 16.00
N VAL A 385 -5.31 4.81 16.09
CA VAL A 385 -5.62 5.93 15.19
C VAL A 385 -4.50 6.98 15.25
N HIS A 386 -4.04 7.33 16.45
CA HIS A 386 -2.94 8.28 16.64
C HIS A 386 -1.64 7.77 16.01
N THR A 387 -1.27 6.53 16.30
CA THR A 387 -0.04 5.93 15.74
C THR A 387 -0.11 5.88 14.21
N GLY A 388 -1.25 5.47 13.65
CA GLY A 388 -1.47 5.46 12.21
C GLY A 388 -1.30 6.84 11.57
N ASN A 389 -1.90 7.88 12.18
CA ASN A 389 -1.77 9.27 11.72
C ASN A 389 -0.31 9.74 11.70
N LEU A 390 0.43 9.47 12.77
CA LEU A 390 1.85 9.84 12.87
C LEU A 390 2.71 9.09 11.85
N PHE A 391 2.46 7.81 11.64
CA PHE A 391 3.21 6.99 10.68
C PHE A 391 2.95 7.46 9.24
N GLY A 392 1.67 7.69 8.87
CA GLY A 392 1.31 8.23 7.57
C GLY A 392 1.93 9.61 7.31
N ALA A 393 1.85 10.52 8.29
CA ALA A 393 2.46 11.84 8.19
C ALA A 393 4.00 11.78 8.08
N SER A 394 4.63 10.85 8.81
CA SER A 394 6.07 10.63 8.73
C SER A 394 6.50 10.25 7.33
N THR A 395 5.84 9.25 6.75
CA THR A 395 6.09 8.81 5.37
C THR A 395 5.83 9.92 4.36
N ALA A 396 4.70 10.60 4.45
CA ALA A 396 4.37 11.71 3.53
C ALA A 396 5.37 12.88 3.58
N SER A 397 6.16 12.99 4.63
CA SER A 397 7.22 14.00 4.77
C SER A 397 8.57 13.55 4.20
N MET A 398 8.67 12.36 3.63
CA MET A 398 9.89 11.81 3.01
C MET A 398 9.74 11.76 1.49
N GLU A 399 10.86 11.74 0.79
CA GLU A 399 10.89 11.64 -0.66
C GLU A 399 10.77 10.18 -1.12
N GLY A 400 10.01 9.96 -2.19
CA GLY A 400 9.83 8.64 -2.80
C GLY A 400 8.94 7.69 -1.98
N SER A 401 9.08 6.39 -2.21
CA SER A 401 8.30 5.31 -1.57
C SER A 401 8.90 4.80 -0.25
N GLN A 402 9.59 5.67 0.49
CA GLN A 402 10.17 5.33 1.79
C GLN A 402 9.07 5.15 2.83
N THR A 403 9.28 4.21 3.75
CA THR A 403 8.39 3.99 4.89
C THR A 403 8.96 4.64 6.16
N VAL A 404 8.09 4.87 7.15
CA VAL A 404 8.47 5.53 8.40
C VAL A 404 9.62 4.81 9.13
N THR A 405 10.55 5.60 9.68
CA THR A 405 11.61 5.13 10.58
C THR A 405 11.46 5.72 11.98
N PRO A 406 12.03 5.11 13.04
CA PRO A 406 11.98 5.65 14.40
C PRO A 406 12.50 7.09 14.51
N GLU A 407 13.59 7.42 13.81
CA GLU A 407 14.19 8.75 13.84
C GLU A 407 13.26 9.80 13.23
N ARG A 408 12.62 9.45 12.11
CA ARG A 408 11.68 10.36 11.45
C ARG A 408 10.41 10.55 12.26
N LEU A 409 9.90 9.44 12.83
CA LEU A 409 8.72 9.47 13.68
C LEU A 409 8.90 10.42 14.87
N ALA A 410 10.03 10.38 15.55
CA ALA A 410 10.31 11.26 16.69
C ALA A 410 10.15 12.75 16.35
N GLY A 411 10.55 13.14 15.15
CA GLY A 411 10.34 14.51 14.64
C GLY A 411 8.86 14.83 14.42
N ILE A 412 8.11 13.91 13.85
CA ILE A 412 6.67 14.07 13.61
C ILE A 412 5.88 14.09 14.92
N GLU A 413 6.22 13.26 15.90
CA GLU A 413 5.62 13.30 17.23
C GLU A 413 5.82 14.66 17.93
N ALA A 414 7.04 15.22 17.84
CA ALA A 414 7.31 16.54 18.38
C ALA A 414 6.43 17.61 17.69
N LEU A 415 6.31 17.54 16.38
CA LEU A 415 5.48 18.44 15.60
C LEU A 415 3.98 18.29 15.93
N ALA A 416 3.50 17.06 16.08
CA ALA A 416 2.12 16.78 16.47
C ALA A 416 1.79 17.36 17.86
N ARG A 417 2.68 17.18 18.84
CA ARG A 417 2.54 17.80 20.17
C ARG A 417 2.46 19.32 20.10
N MET A 418 3.31 19.97 19.30
CA MET A 418 3.27 21.43 19.09
C MET A 418 1.96 21.91 18.46
N GLN A 419 1.35 21.10 17.63
CA GLN A 419 0.09 21.39 16.94
C GLN A 419 -1.14 20.95 17.74
N ASN A 420 -0.97 20.34 18.91
CA ASN A 420 -2.05 19.73 19.71
C ASN A 420 -2.87 18.74 18.88
N VAL A 421 -2.19 17.86 18.13
CA VAL A 421 -2.80 16.75 17.41
C VAL A 421 -3.00 15.61 18.41
N ALA A 422 -4.25 15.21 18.60
CA ALA A 422 -4.63 14.12 19.46
C ALA A 422 -5.99 13.56 19.00
N PRO A 423 -6.30 12.29 19.28
CA PRO A 423 -7.59 11.71 18.99
C PRO A 423 -8.71 12.42 19.78
N GLU A 424 -9.79 12.71 19.08
CA GLU A 424 -11.05 13.15 19.67
C GLU A 424 -12.04 11.98 19.60
N VAL A 425 -12.69 11.66 20.71
CA VAL A 425 -13.63 10.54 20.82
C VAL A 425 -15.03 11.04 21.05
N GLU A 426 -15.94 10.62 20.19
CA GLU A 426 -17.38 10.85 20.31
C GLU A 426 -18.06 9.51 20.58
N TYR A 427 -18.68 9.35 21.75
CA TYR A 427 -19.44 8.13 22.05
C TYR A 427 -20.83 8.22 21.45
N LEU A 428 -21.22 7.18 20.73
CA LEU A 428 -22.54 7.08 20.13
C LEU A 428 -23.51 6.55 21.19
N ALA A 429 -24.73 7.12 21.21
CA ALA A 429 -25.78 6.60 22.06
C ALA A 429 -26.13 5.17 21.61
N THR A 430 -26.04 4.20 22.50
CA THR A 430 -26.63 2.87 22.26
C THR A 430 -28.14 3.03 22.30
N GLU A 431 -28.83 2.76 21.19
CA GLU A 431 -30.29 2.60 21.23
C GLU A 431 -30.57 1.36 22.07
N ASP A 432 -31.20 1.56 23.25
CA ASP A 432 -31.67 0.50 24.15
C ASP A 432 -32.78 -0.36 23.52
#